data_2fdf5b216ebfece2977a0bc8c8d8fc98
#
_entry.id   2fdf5b216ebfece2977a0bc8c8d8fc98
#
_cell.length_a   1.000
_cell.length_b   1.000
_cell.length_c   1.000
_cell.angle_alpha   90.00
_cell.angle_beta   90.00
_cell.angle_gamma   90.00
#
_symmetry.space_group_name_H-M   'P 1'
#
loop_
_entity.id
_entity.type
_entity.pdbx_description
1 polymer ?
#
loop_
_entity_poly.entity_id
_entity_poly.type
_entity_poly.pdbx_seq_one_letter_code
_entity_poly.pdbx_strand_id
1 'polypeptide(L)' 'MSTDFRSPLVDALTKKYKADIADGIATALIYFNNPVGIGEHPQFLTELDKIITKISNAEENLKTITKHFDK' A
#
# COMPACT_ATOMS: atom_id res chain seq x y z
N MET A 1 -1.38 22.89 20.33
CA MET A 1 -1.55 22.46 20.25
C MET A 1 -2.15 22.08 19.87
N SER A 2 -2.48 21.99 19.93
CA SER A 2 -3.07 21.49 19.65
C SER A 2 -3.27 20.85 19.02
N THR A 3 -3.38 21.32 18.58
CA THR A 3 -3.43 20.73 17.70
C THR A 3 -3.07 19.54 17.65
N ASP A 4 -2.88 19.27 18.34
CA ASP A 4 -2.52 18.28 18.47
C ASP A 4 -3.34 17.30 18.76
N PHE A 5 -4.41 17.28 18.28
CA PHE A 5 -5.36 16.31 18.44
C PHE A 5 -5.38 15.28 17.42
N ARG A 6 -4.39 15.27 16.60
CA ARG A 6 -4.21 14.17 15.75
C ARG A 6 -3.95 12.98 16.62
N SER A 7 -4.89 12.08 16.62
CA SER A 7 -4.86 10.90 17.46
C SER A 7 -3.66 10.02 17.16
N PRO A 8 -3.06 9.39 18.16
CA PRO A 8 -2.04 8.37 17.90
C PRO A 8 -2.54 7.27 16.97
N LEU A 9 -3.84 7.00 16.96
CA LEU A 9 -4.40 6.01 16.04
C LEU A 9 -4.36 6.49 14.61
N VAL A 10 -4.65 7.77 14.38
CA VAL A 10 -4.55 8.35 13.03
C VAL A 10 -3.11 8.27 12.55
N ASP A 11 -2.17 8.61 13.43
CA ASP A 11 -0.77 8.54 13.07
C ASP A 11 -0.34 7.12 12.74
N ALA A 12 -0.76 6.17 13.54
CA ALA A 12 -0.42 4.76 13.32
C ALA A 12 -0.99 4.25 11.99
N LEU A 13 -2.24 4.60 11.69
CA LEU A 13 -2.85 4.19 10.43
C LEU A 13 -2.15 4.83 9.23
N THR A 14 -1.79 6.09 9.36
CA THR A 14 -1.07 6.78 8.30
C THR A 14 0.24 6.05 7.99
N LYS A 15 0.98 5.70 9.03
CA LYS A 15 2.24 4.98 8.86
C LYS A 15 2.03 3.60 8.27
N LYS A 16 0.96 2.93 8.69
CA LYS A 16 0.64 1.60 8.17
C LYS A 16 0.36 1.68 6.67
N TYR A 17 -0.44 2.63 6.25
CA TYR A 17 -0.77 2.73 4.83
C TYR A 17 0.45 3.08 3.99
N LYS A 18 1.30 3.97 4.50
CA LYS A 18 2.53 4.29 3.79
C LYS A 18 3.46 3.09 3.69
N ALA A 19 3.52 2.29 4.75
CA ALA A 19 4.33 1.08 4.74
C ALA A 19 3.76 0.05 3.76
N ASP A 20 2.44 -0.09 3.72
CA ASP A 20 1.79 -1.02 2.79
C ASP A 20 2.07 -0.62 1.35
N ILE A 21 2.05 0.67 1.06
CA ILE A 21 2.36 1.18 -0.28
C ILE A 21 3.81 0.83 -0.64
N ALA A 22 4.74 1.15 0.26
CA ALA A 22 6.15 0.90 0.01
C ALA A 22 6.44 -0.60 -0.17
N ASP A 23 5.83 -1.42 0.68
CA ASP A 23 5.98 -2.86 0.60
C ASP A 23 5.44 -3.40 -0.72
N GLY A 24 4.26 -2.92 -1.10
CA GLY A 24 3.64 -3.35 -2.34
C GLY A 24 4.47 -2.97 -3.56
N ILE A 25 4.99 -1.74 -3.58
CA ILE A 25 5.80 -1.29 -4.70
C ILE A 25 7.08 -2.12 -4.80
N ALA A 26 7.76 -2.35 -3.68
CA ALA A 26 8.98 -3.12 -3.68
C ALA A 26 8.75 -4.55 -4.18
N THR A 27 7.66 -5.15 -3.72
CA THR A 27 7.31 -6.51 -4.12
C THR A 27 6.94 -6.57 -5.59
N ALA A 28 6.15 -5.60 -6.07
CA ALA A 28 5.76 -5.57 -7.47
C ALA A 28 6.98 -5.42 -8.38
N LEU A 29 7.96 -4.61 -7.97
CA LEU A 29 9.16 -4.43 -8.75
C LEU A 29 9.95 -5.72 -8.89
N ILE A 30 9.98 -6.54 -7.85
CA ILE A 30 10.64 -7.83 -7.93
C ILE A 30 9.95 -8.69 -8.98
N TYR A 31 8.62 -8.71 -8.98
CA TYR A 31 7.86 -9.49 -9.95
C TYR A 31 8.09 -8.96 -11.37
N PHE A 32 8.04 -7.64 -11.55
CA PHE A 32 8.19 -7.07 -12.89
C PHE A 32 9.61 -7.27 -13.45
N ASN A 33 10.60 -7.36 -12.58
CA ASN A 33 11.97 -7.51 -13.02
C ASN A 33 12.44 -8.95 -13.06
N ASN A 34 11.53 -9.90 -12.90
CA ASN A 34 11.88 -11.30 -12.94
C ASN A 34 11.03 -12.01 -13.96
N PRO A 35 11.35 -11.84 -15.24
CA PRO A 35 10.52 -12.39 -16.31
C PRO A 35 10.57 -13.91 -16.41
N VAL A 36 11.52 -14.56 -15.75
CA VAL A 36 11.73 -15.98 -15.95
C VAL A 36 10.52 -16.83 -15.60
N GLY A 37 9.81 -16.47 -14.55
CA GLY A 37 8.70 -17.30 -14.11
C GLY A 37 7.36 -16.93 -14.68
N ILE A 38 7.26 -15.83 -15.41
CA ILE A 38 5.97 -15.30 -15.79
C ILE A 38 5.18 -16.24 -16.69
N GLY A 39 5.84 -16.84 -17.64
CA GLY A 39 5.17 -17.70 -18.58
C GLY A 39 4.81 -19.07 -18.04
N GLU A 40 5.38 -19.43 -16.89
CA GLU A 40 5.21 -20.78 -16.37
C GLU A 40 4.29 -20.88 -15.18
N HIS A 41 3.90 -19.75 -14.62
CA HIS A 41 3.12 -19.73 -13.40
C HIS A 41 1.88 -18.88 -13.58
N PRO A 42 0.75 -19.52 -13.90
CA PRO A 42 -0.49 -18.76 -14.07
C PRO A 42 -0.83 -17.92 -12.83
N GLN A 43 -0.45 -18.41 -11.64
CA GLN A 43 -0.70 -17.65 -10.43
C GLN A 43 0.12 -16.37 -10.34
N PHE A 44 1.14 -16.24 -11.16
CA PHE A 44 1.99 -15.08 -11.16
C PHE A 44 1.17 -13.81 -11.38
N LEU A 45 0.31 -13.83 -12.38
CA LEU A 45 -0.53 -12.68 -12.69
C LEU A 45 -1.53 -12.42 -11.56
N THR A 46 -2.09 -13.49 -11.00
CA THR A 46 -3.02 -13.36 -9.89
C THR A 46 -2.34 -12.75 -8.68
N GLU A 47 -1.12 -13.18 -8.37
CA GLU A 47 -0.40 -12.64 -7.24
C GLU A 47 -0.03 -11.18 -7.47
N LEU A 48 0.37 -10.85 -8.68
CA LEU A 48 0.70 -9.48 -9.02
C LEU A 48 -0.53 -8.59 -8.89
N ASP A 49 -1.68 -9.08 -9.32
CA ASP A 49 -2.92 -8.35 -9.19
C ASP A 49 -3.25 -8.06 -7.73
N LYS A 50 -3.01 -9.03 -6.85
CA LYS A 50 -3.23 -8.82 -5.41
C LYS A 50 -2.31 -7.74 -4.87
N ILE A 51 -1.07 -7.70 -5.33
CA ILE A 51 -0.12 -6.71 -4.88
C ILE A 51 -0.56 -5.31 -5.32
N ILE A 52 -0.98 -5.19 -6.58
CA ILE A 52 -1.46 -3.91 -7.09
C ILE A 52 -2.70 -3.45 -6.32
N THR A 53 -3.61 -4.38 -6.02
CA THR A 53 -4.81 -4.07 -5.27
C THR A 53 -4.46 -3.60 -3.86
N LYS A 54 -3.47 -4.22 -3.24
CA LYS A 54 -3.00 -3.80 -1.92
C LYS A 54 -2.50 -2.36 -1.95
N ILE A 55 -1.71 -2.02 -2.97
CA ILE A 55 -1.19 -0.66 -3.11
C ILE A 55 -2.36 0.32 -3.29
N SER A 56 -3.27 -0.01 -4.17
CA SER A 56 -4.41 0.85 -4.48
C SER A 56 -5.27 1.09 -3.25
N ASN A 57 -5.56 0.03 -2.50
CA ASN A 57 -6.36 0.17 -1.28
C ASN A 57 -5.65 1.03 -0.24
N ALA A 58 -4.34 0.84 -0.10
CA ALA A 58 -3.58 1.63 0.87
C ALA A 58 -3.54 3.10 0.48
N GLU A 59 -3.39 3.39 -0.81
CA GLU A 59 -3.40 4.76 -1.31
C GLU A 59 -4.75 5.42 -1.05
N GLU A 60 -5.82 4.70 -1.32
CA GLU A 60 -7.15 5.22 -1.11
C GLU A 60 -7.41 5.45 0.37
N ASN A 61 -6.99 4.51 1.21
CA ASN A 61 -7.15 4.64 2.65
C ASN A 61 -6.37 5.82 3.20
N LEU A 62 -5.15 6.01 2.71
CA LEU A 62 -4.32 7.13 3.13
C LEU A 62 -4.98 8.45 2.76
N LYS A 63 -5.50 8.52 1.56
CA LYS A 63 -6.19 9.71 1.09
C LYS A 63 -7.42 10.00 1.96
N THR A 64 -8.18 8.97 2.30
CA THR A 64 -9.37 9.11 3.10
C THR A 64 -9.05 9.61 4.50
N ILE A 65 -8.05 9.00 5.14
CA ILE A 65 -7.73 9.38 6.52
C ILE A 65 -7.15 10.78 6.57
N THR A 66 -6.38 11.14 5.56
CA THR A 66 -5.80 12.47 5.48
C THR A 66 -6.90 13.51 5.28
N LYS A 67 -7.85 13.22 4.41
CA LYS A 67 -8.91 14.14 4.08
C LYS A 67 -9.82 14.42 5.27
N HIS A 68 -10.13 13.39 6.04
CA HIS A 68 -11.17 13.50 7.06
C HIS A 68 -10.67 13.64 8.49
N PHE A 69 -9.49 13.13 8.78
CA PHE A 69 -9.05 12.99 10.15
C PHE A 69 -7.68 13.60 10.47
N ASP A 70 -6.97 14.02 9.45
CA ASP A 70 -5.64 14.57 9.65
C ASP A 70 -5.71 16.08 9.60
N LYS A 71 -6.19 16.64 10.68
CA LYS A 71 -6.36 18.08 10.72
C LYS A 71 -5.46 18.76 11.71
#